data_8e9c879e23da64282669ad1f3a49b784
#
_entry.id   8e9c879e23da64282669ad1f3a49b784
#
_cell.length_a   1.000
_cell.length_b   1.000
_cell.length_c   1.000
_cell.angle_alpha   90.00
_cell.angle_beta   90.00
_cell.angle_gamma   90.00
#
_symmetry.space_group_name_H-M   'P 1'
#
loop_
_entity.id
_entity.type
_entity.pdbx_description
1 polymer ?
#
loop_
_entity_poly.entity_id
_entity_poly.type
_entity_poly.pdbx_seq_one_letter_code
_entity_poly.pdbx_strand_id
1 'polypeptide(L)'
;EVLQKAWELDKIKISSTVYEKVCQRLLEVKDYEKCTLWCDRAMEQYPGVLSSYTCQMKLYFSCGKKEKFFQVMQELRDSDIAIDNETLELIRTFM
;
A
#
# COMPACT_ATOMS: atom_id res chain seq x y z
N GLU A 1 -6.61 19.08 -1.74
CA GLU A 1 -5.45 18.93 -0.90
C GLU A 1 -4.17 19.07 -1.69
N VAL A 2 -3.12 19.51 -1.02
CA VAL A 2 -1.88 19.84 -1.70
C VAL A 2 -1.26 18.67 -2.44
N LEU A 3 -1.18 17.51 -1.79
CA LEU A 3 -0.57 16.34 -2.41
C LEU A 3 -1.37 15.84 -3.61
N GLN A 4 -2.68 15.85 -3.50
CA GLN A 4 -3.53 15.40 -4.58
C GLN A 4 -3.48 16.38 -5.77
N LYS A 5 -3.39 17.66 -5.49
CA LYS A 5 -3.23 18.68 -6.51
C LYS A 5 -1.92 18.51 -7.28
N ALA A 6 -0.84 18.26 -6.54
CA ALA A 6 0.46 18.02 -7.17
C ALA A 6 0.40 16.83 -8.09
N TRP A 7 -0.29 15.77 -7.68
CA TRP A 7 -0.49 14.58 -8.49
C TRP A 7 -1.20 14.91 -9.80
N GLU A 8 -2.28 15.66 -9.72
CA GLU A 8 -3.10 15.98 -10.89
C GLU A 8 -2.45 16.99 -11.83
N LEU A 9 -1.86 18.03 -11.26
CA LEU A 9 -1.30 19.13 -12.06
C LEU A 9 0.01 18.76 -12.74
N ASP A 10 0.91 18.17 -11.98
CA ASP A 10 2.26 17.91 -12.48
C ASP A 10 2.38 16.57 -13.18
N LYS A 11 1.52 15.64 -12.85
CA LYS A 11 1.59 14.26 -13.33
C LYS A 11 2.99 13.68 -13.13
N ILE A 12 3.67 14.18 -12.12
CA ILE A 12 5.01 13.72 -11.76
C ILE A 12 4.90 12.38 -11.06
N LYS A 13 5.80 11.47 -11.40
CA LYS A 13 5.83 10.18 -10.76
C LYS A 13 6.34 10.32 -9.33
N ILE A 14 5.47 10.08 -8.37
CA ILE A 14 5.80 10.15 -6.95
C ILE A 14 6.60 8.89 -6.58
N SER A 15 7.66 9.04 -5.78
CA SER A 15 8.48 7.90 -5.41
C SER A 15 7.71 6.91 -4.53
N SER A 16 8.07 5.63 -4.59
CA SER A 16 7.43 4.61 -3.78
C SER A 16 7.57 4.88 -2.29
N THR A 17 8.67 5.49 -1.88
CA THR A 17 8.88 5.87 -0.48
C THR A 17 7.85 6.89 -0.01
N VAL A 18 7.50 7.84 -0.87
CA VAL A 18 6.49 8.84 -0.54
C VAL A 18 5.12 8.18 -0.37
N TYR A 19 4.79 7.24 -1.24
CA TYR A 19 3.53 6.50 -1.11
C TYR A 19 3.46 5.75 0.22
N GLU A 20 4.56 5.11 0.61
CA GLU A 20 4.62 4.41 1.89
C GLU A 20 4.36 5.36 3.05
N LYS A 21 5.01 6.51 3.05
CA LYS A 21 4.86 7.49 4.14
C LYS A 21 3.46 8.05 4.20
N VAL A 22 2.87 8.38 3.05
CA VAL A 22 1.51 8.90 2.99
C VAL A 22 0.52 7.86 3.48
N CYS A 23 0.64 6.64 3.01
CA CYS A 23 -0.25 5.55 3.45
C CYS A 23 -0.13 5.31 4.94
N GLN A 24 1.09 5.29 5.46
CA GLN A 24 1.32 5.10 6.89
C GLN A 24 0.66 6.21 7.70
N ARG A 25 0.81 7.45 7.27
CA ARG A 25 0.19 8.58 7.95
C ARG A 25 -1.33 8.49 7.94
N LEU A 26 -1.89 8.13 6.81
CA LEU A 26 -3.34 7.98 6.68
C LEU A 26 -3.86 6.86 7.58
N LEU A 27 -3.09 5.78 7.73
CA LEU A 27 -3.45 4.71 8.63
C LEU A 27 -3.41 5.16 10.10
N GLU A 28 -2.44 5.99 10.46
CA GLU A 28 -2.34 6.53 11.81
C GLU A 28 -3.56 7.38 12.18
N VAL A 29 -4.06 8.17 11.24
CA VAL A 29 -5.24 9.00 11.48
C VAL A 29 -6.54 8.26 11.11
N LYS A 30 -6.43 7.00 10.70
CA LYS A 30 -7.56 6.13 10.36
C LYS A 30 -8.40 6.66 9.20
N ASP A 31 -7.77 7.33 8.26
CA ASP A 31 -8.44 7.80 7.06
C ASP A 31 -8.30 6.73 5.97
N TYR A 32 -9.08 5.67 6.11
CA TYR A 32 -8.97 4.51 5.23
C TYR A 32 -9.40 4.80 3.80
N GLU A 33 -10.29 5.74 3.61
CA GLU A 33 -10.75 6.13 2.28
C GLU A 33 -9.61 6.69 1.44
N LYS A 34 -8.89 7.66 1.97
CA LYS A 34 -7.74 8.25 1.28
C LYS A 34 -6.61 7.24 1.16
N CYS A 35 -6.42 6.43 2.19
CA CYS A 35 -5.40 5.39 2.14
C CYS A 35 -5.64 4.43 1.00
N THR A 36 -6.89 4.01 0.79
CA THR A 36 -7.24 3.14 -0.32
C THR A 36 -6.90 3.80 -1.65
N LEU A 37 -7.25 5.07 -1.80
CA LEU A 37 -6.96 5.81 -3.02
C LEU A 37 -5.45 5.87 -3.29
N TRP A 38 -4.67 6.18 -2.27
CA TRP A 38 -3.21 6.25 -2.42
C TRP A 38 -2.59 4.89 -2.69
N CYS A 39 -3.10 3.84 -2.06
CA CYS A 39 -2.63 2.48 -2.34
C CYS A 39 -2.90 2.08 -3.79
N ASP A 40 -4.07 2.43 -4.31
CA ASP A 40 -4.40 2.13 -5.70
C ASP A 40 -3.47 2.86 -6.66
N ARG A 41 -3.17 4.12 -6.36
CA ARG A 41 -2.24 4.90 -7.19
C ARG A 41 -0.83 4.33 -7.12
N ALA A 42 -0.40 3.89 -5.95
CA ALA A 42 0.91 3.27 -5.79
C ALA A 42 1.02 2.01 -6.64
N MET A 43 -0.01 1.17 -6.62
CA MET A 43 -0.05 -0.04 -7.40
C MET A 43 -0.04 0.27 -8.91
N GLU A 44 -0.71 1.34 -9.30
CA GLU A 44 -0.77 1.77 -10.68
C GLU A 44 0.58 2.26 -11.20
N GLN A 45 1.30 3.03 -10.37
CA GLN A 45 2.61 3.57 -10.76
C GLN A 45 3.75 2.58 -10.56
N TYR A 46 3.65 1.73 -9.56
CA TYR A 46 4.71 0.79 -9.21
C TYR A 46 4.15 -0.63 -9.07
N PRO A 47 3.67 -1.22 -10.18
CA PRO A 47 2.98 -2.52 -10.10
C PRO A 47 3.89 -3.68 -9.80
N GLY A 48 5.11 -3.62 -9.74
CA GLY A 48 6.01 -4.73 -9.41
C GLY A 48 6.88 -4.46 -8.21
N VAL A 49 6.51 -3.49 -7.40
CA VAL A 49 7.32 -3.06 -6.26
C VAL A 49 6.69 -3.52 -4.96
N LEU A 50 7.51 -4.07 -4.07
CA LEU A 50 7.05 -4.60 -2.78
C LEU A 50 6.27 -3.56 -1.96
N SER A 51 6.73 -2.30 -1.94
CA SER A 51 6.07 -1.27 -1.14
C SER A 51 4.63 -1.01 -1.56
N SER A 52 4.30 -1.17 -2.83
CA SER A 52 2.92 -1.03 -3.30
C SER A 52 2.02 -2.09 -2.68
N TYR A 53 2.50 -3.32 -2.63
CA TYR A 53 1.76 -4.42 -2.01
C TYR A 53 1.65 -4.25 -0.50
N THR A 54 2.74 -3.84 0.15
CA THR A 54 2.72 -3.67 1.60
C THR A 54 1.79 -2.54 2.04
N CYS A 55 1.68 -1.47 1.25
CA CYS A 55 0.72 -0.41 1.54
C CYS A 55 -0.71 -0.98 1.60
N GLN A 56 -1.07 -1.78 0.62
CA GLN A 56 -2.40 -2.40 0.59
C GLN A 56 -2.59 -3.39 1.73
N MET A 57 -1.58 -4.19 2.00
CA MET A 57 -1.65 -5.17 3.09
C MET A 57 -1.84 -4.48 4.44
N LYS A 58 -1.10 -3.42 4.70
CA LYS A 58 -1.25 -2.66 5.94
C LYS A 58 -2.63 -2.03 6.05
N LEU A 59 -3.16 -1.52 4.95
CA LEU A 59 -4.50 -0.96 4.91
C LEU A 59 -5.54 -2.01 5.29
N TYR A 60 -5.50 -3.16 4.63
CA TYR A 60 -6.48 -4.21 4.88
C TYR A 60 -6.32 -4.81 6.27
N PHE A 61 -5.09 -4.88 6.76
CA PHE A 61 -4.83 -5.30 8.14
C PHE A 61 -5.53 -4.35 9.13
N SER A 62 -5.37 -3.04 8.92
CA SER A 62 -5.95 -2.04 9.81
C SER A 62 -7.47 -2.00 9.73
N CYS A 63 -8.02 -2.26 8.56
CA CYS A 63 -9.48 -2.31 8.36
C CYS A 63 -10.10 -3.63 8.76
N GLY A 64 -9.30 -4.65 9.01
CA GLY A 64 -9.81 -5.98 9.32
C GLY A 64 -10.37 -6.73 8.12
N LYS A 65 -10.00 -6.33 6.91
CA LYS A 65 -10.47 -6.98 5.67
C LYS A 65 -9.55 -8.15 5.33
N LYS A 66 -9.76 -9.25 5.99
CA LYS A 66 -8.91 -10.43 5.91
C LYS A 66 -8.86 -11.03 4.51
N GLU A 67 -9.99 -11.13 3.85
CA GLU A 67 -10.05 -11.71 2.51
C GLU A 67 -9.23 -10.92 1.52
N LYS A 68 -9.33 -9.59 1.56
CA LYS A 68 -8.56 -8.73 0.67
C LYS A 68 -7.08 -8.78 0.99
N PHE A 69 -6.74 -8.89 2.27
CA PHE A 69 -5.36 -9.05 2.70
C PHE A 69 -4.74 -10.31 2.07
N PHE A 70 -5.45 -11.43 2.16
CA PHE A 70 -4.98 -12.68 1.58
C PHE A 70 -4.89 -12.63 0.06
N GLN A 71 -5.80 -11.90 -0.57
CA GLN A 71 -5.78 -11.71 -2.01
C GLN A 71 -4.52 -10.97 -2.46
N VAL A 72 -4.18 -9.89 -1.77
CA VAL A 72 -2.96 -9.13 -2.06
C VAL A 72 -1.72 -9.98 -1.78
N MET A 73 -1.74 -10.73 -0.68
CA MET A 73 -0.64 -11.63 -0.34
C MET A 73 -0.41 -12.67 -1.44
N GLN A 74 -1.48 -13.22 -1.97
CA GLN A 74 -1.41 -14.21 -3.04
C GLN A 74 -0.81 -13.59 -4.31
N GLU A 75 -1.24 -12.40 -4.67
CA GLU A 75 -0.69 -11.67 -5.81
C GLU A 75 0.80 -11.39 -5.63
N LEU A 76 1.19 -11.02 -4.42
CA LEU A 76 2.60 -10.76 -4.10
C LEU A 76 3.44 -12.03 -4.29
N ARG A 77 2.95 -13.16 -3.82
CA ARG A 77 3.65 -14.43 -3.97
C ARG A 77 3.77 -14.84 -5.42
N ASP A 78 2.71 -14.63 -6.20
CA ASP A 78 2.69 -14.98 -7.62
C ASP A 78 3.59 -14.07 -8.46
N SER A 79 3.87 -12.87 -7.98
CA SER A 79 4.67 -11.90 -8.73
C SER A 79 6.17 -12.12 -8.60
N ASP A 80 6.60 -13.07 -7.77
CA ASP A 80 8.01 -13.40 -7.62
C ASP A 80 8.84 -12.28 -6.98
N ILE A 81 8.19 -11.39 -6.26
CA ILE A 81 8.87 -10.30 -5.56
C ILE A 81 9.44 -10.81 -4.24
N ALA A 82 10.67 -10.41 -3.93
CA ALA A 82 11.29 -10.78 -2.66
C ALA A 82 10.54 -10.13 -1.50
N ILE A 83 10.16 -10.93 -0.52
CA ILE A 83 9.43 -10.45 0.66
C ILE A 83 10.41 -10.22 1.79
N ASP A 84 10.37 -9.02 2.39
CA ASP A 84 11.25 -8.68 3.49
C ASP A 84 10.69 -9.17 4.84
N ASN A 85 11.51 -9.06 5.89
CA ASN A 85 11.12 -9.52 7.22
C ASN A 85 9.92 -8.75 7.78
N GLU A 86 9.83 -7.47 7.48
CA GLU A 86 8.74 -6.63 7.93
C GLU A 86 7.40 -7.11 7.38
N THR A 87 7.39 -7.44 6.09
CA THR A 87 6.20 -7.97 5.44
C THR A 87 5.83 -9.35 5.99
N LEU A 88 6.83 -10.19 6.25
CA LEU A 88 6.60 -11.51 6.84
C LEU A 88 5.99 -11.38 8.23
N GLU A 89 6.46 -10.45 9.03
CA GLU A 89 5.91 -10.19 10.36
C GLU A 89 4.45 -9.75 10.28
N LEU A 90 4.13 -8.90 9.33
CA LEU A 90 2.76 -8.44 9.10
C LEU A 90 1.85 -9.62 8.76
N ILE A 91 2.31 -10.50 7.89
CA ILE A 91 1.55 -11.69 7.49
C ILE A 91 1.32 -12.59 8.70
N ARG A 92 2.35 -12.84 9.48
CA ARG A 92 2.25 -13.68 10.67
C ARG A 92 1.28 -13.12 11.68
N THR A 93 1.32 -11.80 11.89
CA THR A 93 0.47 -11.14 12.87
C THR A 93 -1.00 -11.26 12.48
N PHE A 94 -1.30 -11.17 11.19
CA PHE A 94 -2.68 -11.23 10.73
C PHE A 94 -3.22 -12.66 10.68
N MET A 95 -2.35 -13.61 10.47
CA MET A 95 -2.73 -15.02 10.44
C MET A 95 -2.75 -15.59 11.85
#